data_c8178eb7c329ee81c70fdb06c9e50e2a
#
_entry.id   c8178eb7c329ee81c70fdb06c9e50e2a
#
_cell.length_a   1.000
_cell.length_b   1.000
_cell.length_c   1.000
_cell.angle_alpha   90.00
_cell.angle_beta   90.00
_cell.angle_gamma   90.00
#
_symmetry.space_group_name_H-M   'P 1'
#
loop_
_entity.id
_entity.type
_entity.pdbx_description
1 polymer ?
#
loop_
_entity_poly.entity_id
_entity_poly.type
_entity_poly.pdbx_seq_one_letter_code
_entity_poly.pdbx_strand_id
1 'polypeptide(L)'
;KVPDAGAFYSYVDRGLGRRAGLGTAAIALFSYVLLTVSMTCYLGVQAGNLLELWLGVEIPWWIISAVMILIVGMLGYRHIELSAKVLAVVLVFEVMTVIIIDLGVVFSGHELTLTPFSPSEALTGVPGLGLLFAFLGFFGFEATAVFRNEAKDPERTIPRATYIAVFSIGTL
;
A
#
# COMPACT_ATOMS: atom_id res chain seq x y z
N LYS A 1 -22.52 5.66 11.67
CA LYS A 1 -22.09 5.15 10.36
C LYS A 1 -22.15 6.29 9.35
N VAL A 2 -21.06 6.55 8.63
CA VAL A 2 -20.99 7.54 7.55
C VAL A 2 -21.03 6.77 6.24
N PRO A 3 -22.18 6.71 5.56
CA PRO A 3 -22.34 5.97 4.32
C PRO A 3 -21.86 6.80 3.11
N ASP A 4 -20.56 7.11 3.08
CA ASP A 4 -19.98 8.00 2.09
C ASP A 4 -18.63 7.47 1.60
N ALA A 5 -18.33 7.61 0.31
CA ALA A 5 -17.08 7.18 -0.31
C ALA A 5 -15.90 8.15 -0.03
N GLY A 6 -16.13 9.23 0.67
CA GLY A 6 -15.13 10.27 0.96
C GLY A 6 -14.09 9.92 2.01
N ALA A 7 -14.10 8.70 2.55
CA ALA A 7 -13.13 8.22 3.55
C ALA A 7 -12.84 9.26 4.65
N PHE A 8 -11.59 9.63 4.88
CA PHE A 8 -11.19 10.58 5.92
C PHE A 8 -11.88 11.94 5.82
N TYR A 9 -12.06 12.46 4.59
CA TYR A 9 -12.75 13.73 4.37
C TYR A 9 -14.16 13.69 4.97
N SER A 10 -14.95 12.68 4.66
CA SER A 10 -16.34 12.57 5.12
C SER A 10 -16.44 12.41 6.63
N TYR A 11 -15.49 11.73 7.27
CA TYR A 11 -15.46 11.60 8.73
C TYR A 11 -15.15 12.92 9.42
N VAL A 12 -14.15 13.66 8.91
CA VAL A 12 -13.76 14.97 9.47
C VAL A 12 -14.81 16.03 9.20
N ASP A 13 -15.42 16.03 8.01
CA ASP A 13 -16.50 16.95 7.66
C ASP A 13 -17.69 16.82 8.62
N ARG A 14 -18.09 15.61 8.93
CA ARG A 14 -19.18 15.34 9.88
C ARG A 14 -18.83 15.59 11.35
N GLY A 15 -17.58 15.36 11.73
CA GLY A 15 -17.12 15.51 13.13
C GLY A 15 -16.70 16.92 13.48
N LEU A 16 -15.98 17.60 12.61
CA LEU A 16 -15.34 18.90 12.86
C LEU A 16 -15.85 20.02 11.93
N GLY A 17 -16.77 19.67 11.02
CA GLY A 17 -17.41 20.62 10.12
C GLY A 17 -16.62 20.84 8.81
N ARG A 18 -17.32 21.46 7.84
CA ARG A 18 -16.91 21.59 6.43
C ARG A 18 -15.52 22.22 6.22
N ARG A 19 -15.12 23.18 7.04
CA ARG A 19 -13.80 23.83 6.90
C ARG A 19 -12.67 22.84 7.19
N ALA A 20 -12.80 22.06 8.26
CA ALA A 20 -11.84 21.02 8.62
C ALA A 20 -11.84 19.88 7.59
N GLY A 21 -13.03 19.48 7.11
CA GLY A 21 -13.18 18.48 6.04
C GLY A 21 -12.45 18.87 4.76
N LEU A 22 -12.62 20.10 4.28
CA LEU A 22 -11.91 20.59 3.09
C LEU A 22 -10.39 20.62 3.29
N GLY A 23 -9.91 21.03 4.48
CA GLY A 23 -8.49 20.96 4.81
C GLY A 23 -7.96 19.53 4.74
N THR A 24 -8.69 18.58 5.32
CA THR A 24 -8.34 17.14 5.27
C THR A 24 -8.31 16.62 3.84
N ALA A 25 -9.28 17.00 3.01
CA ALA A 25 -9.31 16.62 1.60
C ALA A 25 -8.07 17.13 0.83
N ALA A 26 -7.68 18.38 1.06
CA ALA A 26 -6.50 18.96 0.42
C ALA A 26 -5.20 18.25 0.86
N ILE A 27 -5.05 17.98 2.16
CA ILE A 27 -3.89 17.26 2.69
C ILE A 27 -3.85 15.84 2.15
N ALA A 28 -4.98 15.13 2.14
CA ALA A 28 -5.06 13.78 1.61
C ALA A 28 -4.68 13.74 0.13
N LEU A 29 -5.24 14.62 -0.70
CA LEU A 29 -4.90 14.71 -2.12
C LEU A 29 -3.40 14.94 -2.33
N PHE A 30 -2.82 15.89 -1.62
CA PHE A 30 -1.40 16.18 -1.71
C PHE A 30 -0.54 14.99 -1.28
N SER A 31 -0.91 14.32 -0.18
CA SER A 31 -0.22 13.12 0.32
C SER A 31 -0.28 11.98 -0.69
N TYR A 32 -1.43 11.70 -1.30
CA TYR A 32 -1.57 10.66 -2.32
C TYR A 32 -0.76 10.96 -3.57
N VAL A 33 -0.73 12.21 -4.03
CA VAL A 33 0.10 12.61 -5.18
C VAL A 33 1.58 12.40 -4.88
N LEU A 34 2.07 12.87 -3.73
CA LEU A 34 3.46 12.68 -3.33
C LEU A 34 3.83 11.21 -3.19
N LEU A 35 2.95 10.41 -2.57
CA LEU A 35 3.16 8.98 -2.43
C LEU A 35 3.25 8.29 -3.80
N THR A 36 2.33 8.58 -4.70
CA THR A 36 2.31 8.00 -6.05
C THR A 36 3.60 8.32 -6.81
N VAL A 37 4.05 9.56 -6.75
CA VAL A 37 5.31 9.98 -7.38
C VAL A 37 6.48 9.23 -6.76
N SER A 38 6.58 9.20 -5.42
CA SER A 38 7.68 8.55 -4.71
C SER A 38 7.75 7.06 -5.01
N MET A 39 6.61 6.36 -4.95
CA MET A 39 6.54 4.92 -5.24
C MET A 39 6.87 4.61 -6.70
N THR A 40 6.44 5.46 -7.63
CA THR A 40 6.76 5.26 -9.06
C THR A 40 8.24 5.46 -9.33
N CYS A 41 8.88 6.47 -8.71
CA CYS A 41 10.32 6.69 -8.83
C CYS A 41 11.09 5.51 -8.20
N TYR A 42 10.69 5.08 -7.00
CA TYR A 42 11.30 3.94 -6.33
C TYR A 42 11.22 2.66 -7.16
N LEU A 43 10.03 2.36 -7.71
CA LEU A 43 9.84 1.22 -8.60
C LEU A 43 10.75 1.29 -9.84
N GLY A 44 10.88 2.49 -10.44
CA GLY A 44 11.75 2.69 -11.60
C GLY A 44 13.21 2.37 -11.29
N VAL A 45 13.72 2.83 -10.13
CA VAL A 45 15.09 2.54 -9.68
C VAL A 45 15.28 1.05 -9.43
N GLN A 46 14.36 0.42 -8.68
CA GLN A 46 14.47 -1.01 -8.35
C GLN A 46 14.38 -1.91 -9.58
N ALA A 47 13.45 -1.60 -10.48
CA ALA A 47 13.32 -2.34 -11.74
C ALA A 47 14.54 -2.13 -12.65
N GLY A 48 15.13 -0.93 -12.68
CA GLY A 48 16.38 -0.67 -13.39
C GLY A 48 17.53 -1.54 -12.86
N ASN A 49 17.72 -1.56 -11.55
CA ASN A 49 18.75 -2.39 -10.89
C ASN A 49 18.56 -3.90 -11.18
N LEU A 50 17.30 -4.38 -11.20
CA LEU A 50 17.01 -5.78 -11.54
C LEU A 50 17.31 -6.10 -13.00
N LEU A 51 16.97 -5.21 -13.93
CA LEU A 51 17.27 -5.39 -15.35
C LEU A 51 18.77 -5.39 -15.62
N GLU A 52 19.52 -4.52 -14.98
CA GLU A 52 20.99 -4.50 -15.04
C GLU A 52 21.57 -5.80 -14.49
N LEU A 53 21.13 -6.25 -13.32
CA LEU A 53 21.62 -7.47 -12.68
C LEU A 53 21.36 -8.75 -13.49
N TRP A 54 20.18 -8.86 -14.10
CA TRP A 54 19.73 -10.10 -14.74
C TRP A 54 19.98 -10.13 -16.23
N LEU A 55 19.90 -9.01 -16.91
CA LEU A 55 19.99 -8.90 -18.36
C LEU A 55 21.23 -8.12 -18.83
N GLY A 56 21.95 -7.47 -17.90
CA GLY A 56 23.09 -6.62 -18.23
C GLY A 56 22.69 -5.36 -19.01
N VAL A 57 21.43 -4.92 -18.91
CA VAL A 57 20.90 -3.78 -19.65
C VAL A 57 20.67 -2.62 -18.69
N GLU A 58 21.41 -1.53 -18.91
CA GLU A 58 21.23 -0.27 -18.18
C GLU A 58 20.09 0.56 -18.81
N ILE A 59 18.94 0.62 -18.16
CA ILE A 59 17.84 1.48 -18.54
C ILE A 59 17.69 2.58 -17.49
N PRO A 60 17.70 3.87 -17.88
CA PRO A 60 17.45 4.96 -16.94
C PRO A 60 16.10 4.79 -16.22
N TRP A 61 16.11 4.92 -14.89
CA TRP A 61 14.95 4.70 -14.02
C TRP A 61 13.71 5.50 -14.45
N TRP A 62 13.89 6.72 -14.96
CA TRP A 62 12.78 7.59 -15.38
C TRP A 62 12.03 7.04 -16.59
N ILE A 63 12.69 6.30 -17.50
CA ILE A 63 12.03 5.63 -18.63
C ILE A 63 11.10 4.55 -18.11
N ILE A 64 11.59 3.73 -17.17
CA ILE A 64 10.81 2.66 -16.56
C ILE A 64 9.61 3.26 -15.81
N SER A 65 9.83 4.31 -15.01
CA SER A 65 8.77 5.02 -14.31
C SER A 65 7.72 5.59 -15.27
N ALA A 66 8.15 6.20 -16.38
CA ALA A 66 7.22 6.73 -17.38
C ALA A 66 6.37 5.64 -18.03
N VAL A 67 6.97 4.50 -18.38
CA VAL A 67 6.24 3.34 -18.93
C VAL A 67 5.23 2.81 -17.91
N MET A 68 5.59 2.70 -16.62
CA MET A 68 4.69 2.26 -15.56
C MET A 68 3.51 3.22 -15.37
N ILE A 69 3.74 4.54 -15.39
CA ILE A 69 2.66 5.53 -15.32
C ILE A 69 1.70 5.37 -16.50
N LEU A 70 2.22 5.15 -17.70
CA LEU A 70 1.39 4.95 -18.89
C LEU A 70 0.55 3.67 -18.77
N ILE A 71 1.13 2.56 -18.31
CA ILE A 71 0.42 1.29 -18.11
C ILE A 71 -0.70 1.46 -17.08
N VAL A 72 -0.38 2.02 -15.91
CA VAL A 72 -1.37 2.26 -14.85
C VAL A 72 -2.46 3.22 -15.30
N GLY A 73 -2.08 4.29 -16.00
CA GLY A 73 -3.02 5.25 -16.56
C GLY A 73 -3.97 4.63 -17.59
N MET A 74 -3.46 3.77 -18.49
CA MET A 74 -4.29 3.04 -19.46
C MET A 74 -5.24 2.06 -18.79
N LEU A 75 -4.77 1.31 -17.79
CA LEU A 75 -5.61 0.38 -17.02
C LEU A 75 -6.73 1.13 -16.29
N GLY A 76 -6.40 2.24 -15.64
CA GLY A 76 -7.38 3.05 -14.91
C GLY A 76 -8.38 3.75 -15.83
N TYR A 77 -7.95 4.19 -17.01
CA TYR A 77 -8.83 4.90 -17.96
C TYR A 77 -9.82 3.98 -18.68
N ARG A 78 -9.38 2.80 -19.10
CA ARG A 78 -10.20 1.95 -19.98
C ARG A 78 -11.18 1.04 -19.26
N HIS A 79 -10.76 0.39 -18.16
CA HIS A 79 -11.61 -0.61 -17.51
C HIS A 79 -11.22 -0.79 -16.04
N ILE A 80 -12.05 -0.27 -15.15
CA ILE A 80 -11.86 -0.44 -13.71
C ILE A 80 -11.92 -1.91 -13.29
N GLU A 81 -12.74 -2.72 -13.94
CA GLU A 81 -12.82 -4.16 -13.70
C GLU A 81 -11.54 -4.91 -14.09
N LEU A 82 -10.90 -4.52 -15.19
CA LEU A 82 -9.62 -5.09 -15.61
C LEU A 82 -8.51 -4.69 -14.63
N SER A 83 -8.50 -3.43 -14.22
CA SER A 83 -7.58 -2.93 -13.21
C SER A 83 -7.71 -3.69 -11.89
N ALA A 84 -8.93 -3.94 -11.42
CA ALA A 84 -9.18 -4.72 -10.21
C ALA A 84 -8.70 -6.19 -10.32
N LYS A 85 -8.89 -6.82 -11.48
CA LYS A 85 -8.40 -8.20 -11.72
C LYS A 85 -6.87 -8.26 -11.74
N VAL A 86 -6.22 -7.32 -12.42
CA VAL A 86 -4.75 -7.22 -12.46
C VAL A 86 -4.21 -7.00 -11.05
N LEU A 87 -4.81 -6.07 -10.29
CA LEU A 87 -4.41 -5.80 -8.92
C LEU A 87 -4.56 -7.03 -8.02
N ALA A 88 -5.67 -7.79 -8.15
CA ALA A 88 -5.88 -9.01 -7.38
C ALA A 88 -4.81 -10.07 -7.68
N VAL A 89 -4.42 -10.25 -8.94
CA VAL A 89 -3.35 -11.19 -9.33
C VAL A 89 -2.01 -10.74 -8.76
N VAL A 90 -1.67 -9.46 -8.90
CA VAL A 90 -0.42 -8.90 -8.36
C VAL A 90 -0.36 -9.06 -6.84
N LEU A 91 -1.47 -8.77 -6.14
CA LEU A 91 -1.56 -8.96 -4.68
C LEU A 91 -1.32 -10.41 -4.26
N VAL A 92 -1.88 -11.38 -5.00
CA VAL A 92 -1.63 -12.81 -4.70
C VAL A 92 -0.14 -13.14 -4.85
N PHE A 93 0.53 -12.66 -5.90
CA PHE A 93 1.96 -12.86 -6.08
C PHE A 93 2.77 -12.18 -4.97
N GLU A 94 2.39 -10.98 -4.55
CA GLU A 94 3.04 -10.25 -3.45
C GLU A 94 2.96 -11.04 -2.14
N VAL A 95 1.77 -11.47 -1.74
CA VAL A 95 1.56 -12.27 -0.52
C VAL A 95 2.31 -13.61 -0.61
N MET A 96 2.26 -14.27 -1.77
CA MET A 96 3.02 -15.52 -1.97
C MET A 96 4.52 -15.31 -1.83
N THR A 97 5.06 -14.20 -2.32
CA THR A 97 6.48 -13.86 -2.20
C THR A 97 6.88 -13.69 -0.74
N VAL A 98 6.08 -12.97 0.05
CA VAL A 98 6.33 -12.80 1.50
C VAL A 98 6.31 -14.16 2.19
N ILE A 99 5.29 -14.98 1.96
CA ILE A 99 5.19 -16.32 2.56
C ILE A 99 6.40 -17.19 2.19
N ILE A 100 6.86 -17.17 0.94
CA ILE A 100 8.02 -17.94 0.50
C ILE A 100 9.30 -17.48 1.23
N ILE A 101 9.47 -16.16 1.38
CA ILE A 101 10.61 -15.60 2.10
C ILE A 101 10.56 -16.02 3.58
N ASP A 102 9.40 -15.90 4.23
CA ASP A 102 9.22 -16.27 5.63
C ASP A 102 9.49 -17.76 5.85
N LEU A 103 8.93 -18.61 4.99
CA LEU A 103 9.23 -20.04 5.03
C LEU A 103 10.71 -20.32 4.80
N GLY A 104 11.35 -19.61 3.86
CA GLY A 104 12.79 -19.70 3.63
C GLY A 104 13.60 -19.37 4.87
N VAL A 105 13.23 -18.35 5.61
CA VAL A 105 13.87 -17.98 6.89
C VAL A 105 13.65 -19.08 7.94
N VAL A 106 12.42 -19.57 8.10
CA VAL A 106 12.10 -20.63 9.06
C VAL A 106 12.89 -21.92 8.77
N PHE A 107 13.00 -22.28 7.49
CA PHE A 107 13.71 -23.52 7.08
C PHE A 107 15.21 -23.33 6.86
N SER A 108 15.75 -22.12 7.01
CA SER A 108 17.19 -21.84 6.82
C SER A 108 18.09 -22.43 7.89
N GLY A 109 17.52 -22.99 8.96
CA GLY A 109 18.27 -23.56 10.10
C GLY A 109 18.88 -22.52 11.05
N HIS A 110 18.56 -21.22 10.87
CA HIS A 110 18.94 -20.19 11.81
C HIS A 110 18.04 -20.24 13.06
N GLU A 111 18.61 -19.91 14.21
CA GLU A 111 17.83 -19.86 15.45
C GLU A 111 16.77 -18.74 15.36
N LEU A 112 15.50 -19.12 15.45
CA LEU A 112 14.41 -18.17 15.55
C LEU A 112 14.42 -17.57 16.95
N THR A 113 14.77 -16.30 17.07
CA THR A 113 14.82 -15.58 18.33
C THR A 113 13.65 -14.60 18.45
N LEU A 114 13.07 -14.50 19.64
CA LEU A 114 12.08 -13.49 19.99
C LEU A 114 12.69 -12.18 20.49
N THR A 115 14.01 -12.08 20.46
CA THR A 115 14.75 -10.89 20.90
C THR A 115 14.25 -9.58 20.28
N PRO A 116 13.92 -9.52 18.97
CA PRO A 116 13.38 -8.29 18.36
C PRO A 116 12.06 -7.78 18.97
N PHE A 117 11.32 -8.68 19.64
CA PHE A 117 10.05 -8.31 20.32
C PHE A 117 10.28 -7.86 21.77
N SER A 118 11.51 -7.86 22.28
CA SER A 118 11.79 -7.34 23.60
C SER A 118 11.71 -5.81 23.62
N PRO A 119 11.12 -5.18 24.67
CA PRO A 119 11.03 -3.72 24.74
C PRO A 119 12.40 -3.01 24.72
N SER A 120 13.43 -3.66 25.23
CA SER A 120 14.79 -3.15 25.22
C SER A 120 15.33 -3.02 23.78
N GLU A 121 15.13 -4.04 22.95
CA GLU A 121 15.59 -4.02 21.55
C GLU A 121 14.72 -3.12 20.68
N ALA A 122 13.39 -3.10 20.90
CA ALA A 122 12.48 -2.24 20.17
C ALA A 122 12.78 -0.74 20.32
N LEU A 123 13.45 -0.36 21.41
CA LEU A 123 13.86 1.03 21.69
C LEU A 123 15.32 1.32 21.34
N THR A 124 16.07 0.32 20.85
CA THR A 124 17.45 0.52 20.37
C THR A 124 17.49 1.06 18.95
N GLY A 125 18.58 1.68 18.55
CA GLY A 125 18.76 2.22 17.22
C GLY A 125 17.92 3.47 16.93
N VAL A 126 17.06 3.41 15.91
CA VAL A 126 16.21 4.54 15.49
C VAL A 126 14.73 4.13 15.52
N PRO A 127 14.08 4.11 16.69
CA PRO A 127 12.69 3.65 16.83
C PRO A 127 11.70 4.42 15.96
N GLY A 128 11.96 5.70 15.71
CA GLY A 128 11.13 6.53 14.82
C GLY A 128 11.12 6.03 13.38
N LEU A 129 12.22 5.45 12.89
CA LEU A 129 12.26 4.86 11.55
C LEU A 129 11.43 3.56 11.49
N GLY A 130 11.50 2.73 12.52
CA GLY A 130 10.66 1.53 12.64
C GLY A 130 9.17 1.88 12.64
N LEU A 131 8.77 2.88 13.42
CA LEU A 131 7.41 3.40 13.42
C LEU A 131 6.98 3.94 12.06
N LEU A 132 7.87 4.67 11.35
CA LEU A 132 7.58 5.16 10.01
C LEU A 132 7.25 4.02 9.05
N PHE A 133 8.05 2.95 9.03
CA PHE A 133 7.79 1.79 8.19
C PHE A 133 6.50 1.06 8.59
N ALA A 134 6.22 0.93 9.88
CA ALA A 134 4.95 0.38 10.35
C ALA A 134 3.74 1.20 9.85
N PHE A 135 3.79 2.52 9.93
CA PHE A 135 2.75 3.39 9.39
C PHE A 135 2.62 3.26 7.87
N LEU A 136 3.74 3.18 7.14
CA LEU A 136 3.72 2.99 5.69
C LEU A 136 3.09 1.66 5.29
N GLY A 137 3.32 0.59 6.06
CA GLY A 137 2.69 -0.72 5.84
C GLY A 137 1.16 -0.67 5.93
N PHE A 138 0.61 0.18 6.79
CA PHE A 138 -0.84 0.37 6.92
C PHE A 138 -1.42 1.44 5.97
N PHE A 139 -0.60 2.11 5.17
CA PHE A 139 -1.09 3.13 4.26
C PHE A 139 -1.96 2.52 3.16
N GLY A 140 -3.12 3.12 2.93
CA GLY A 140 -4.04 2.70 1.86
C GLY A 140 -5.16 1.75 2.30
N PHE A 141 -5.22 1.28 3.57
CA PHE A 141 -6.33 0.44 4.04
C PHE A 141 -7.70 1.12 3.87
N GLU A 142 -7.73 2.44 3.91
CA GLU A 142 -8.91 3.28 3.72
C GLU A 142 -9.44 3.26 2.29
N ALA A 143 -8.63 2.81 1.32
CA ALA A 143 -9.06 2.67 -0.08
C ALA A 143 -10.30 1.79 -0.21
N THR A 144 -10.51 0.83 0.70
CA THR A 144 -11.75 0.04 0.77
C THR A 144 -13.00 0.91 0.86
N ALA A 145 -12.94 2.05 1.58
CA ALA A 145 -14.05 2.98 1.70
C ALA A 145 -14.28 3.79 0.40
N VAL A 146 -13.22 4.08 -0.36
CA VAL A 146 -13.30 4.81 -1.64
C VAL A 146 -14.07 3.99 -2.68
N PHE A 147 -13.86 2.68 -2.71
CA PHE A 147 -14.56 1.76 -3.63
C PHE A 147 -16.00 1.40 -3.21
N ARG A 148 -16.55 2.08 -2.20
CA ARG A 148 -17.89 1.80 -1.68
C ARG A 148 -18.98 1.81 -2.77
N ASN A 149 -18.93 2.75 -3.69
CA ASN A 149 -19.94 2.92 -4.73
C ASN A 149 -19.89 1.84 -5.82
N GLU A 150 -18.82 1.06 -5.87
CA GLU A 150 -18.60 -0.04 -6.81
C GLU A 150 -18.94 -1.41 -6.21
N ALA A 151 -19.09 -1.47 -4.89
CA ALA A 151 -19.39 -2.70 -4.18
C ALA A 151 -20.88 -3.07 -4.33
N LYS A 152 -21.18 -4.36 -4.60
CA LYS A 152 -22.57 -4.87 -4.73
C LYS A 152 -23.36 -4.77 -3.42
N ASP A 153 -22.73 -5.01 -2.28
CA ASP A 153 -23.30 -4.88 -0.92
C ASP A 153 -22.32 -4.11 -0.04
N PRO A 154 -22.27 -2.77 -0.17
CA PRO A 154 -21.26 -1.96 0.51
C PRO A 154 -21.36 -1.99 2.03
N GLU A 155 -22.58 -2.18 2.57
CA GLU A 155 -22.80 -2.22 4.04
C GLU A 155 -22.09 -3.40 4.73
N ARG A 156 -21.93 -4.51 4.02
CA ARG A 156 -21.27 -5.72 4.52
C ARG A 156 -19.86 -5.89 3.97
N THR A 157 -19.68 -5.60 2.68
CA THR A 157 -18.41 -5.85 1.99
C THR A 157 -17.32 -4.91 2.48
N ILE A 158 -17.61 -3.60 2.59
CA ILE A 158 -16.59 -2.61 2.97
C ILE A 158 -16.04 -2.86 4.39
N PRO A 159 -16.86 -3.01 5.46
CA PRO A 159 -16.31 -3.30 6.77
C PRO A 159 -15.50 -4.60 6.83
N ARG A 160 -15.97 -5.65 6.16
CA ARG A 160 -15.24 -6.92 6.09
C ARG A 160 -13.91 -6.78 5.40
N ALA A 161 -13.87 -6.14 4.23
CA ALA A 161 -12.65 -5.92 3.48
C ALA A 161 -11.64 -5.09 4.30
N THR A 162 -12.10 -4.04 4.98
CA THR A 162 -11.25 -3.21 5.84
C THR A 162 -10.66 -4.02 6.99
N TYR A 163 -11.46 -4.80 7.71
CA TYR A 163 -10.95 -5.63 8.80
C TYR A 163 -9.97 -6.70 8.30
N ILE A 164 -10.30 -7.37 7.20
CA ILE A 164 -9.40 -8.37 6.60
C ILE A 164 -8.08 -7.72 6.21
N ALA A 165 -8.11 -6.57 5.53
CA ALA A 165 -6.91 -5.85 5.14
C ALA A 165 -6.04 -5.49 6.36
N VAL A 166 -6.62 -4.87 7.39
CA VAL A 166 -5.87 -4.46 8.59
C VAL A 166 -5.28 -5.66 9.33
N PHE A 167 -6.05 -6.75 9.51
CA PHE A 167 -5.55 -7.95 10.15
C PHE A 167 -4.48 -8.65 9.33
N SER A 168 -4.65 -8.76 8.00
CA SER A 168 -3.65 -9.38 7.13
C SER A 168 -2.34 -8.60 7.12
N ILE A 169 -2.39 -7.27 7.00
CA ILE A 169 -1.20 -6.41 7.04
C ILE A 169 -0.50 -6.52 8.39
N GLY A 170 -1.26 -6.58 9.50
CA GLY A 170 -0.68 -6.64 10.83
C GLY A 170 -0.14 -8.02 11.22
N THR A 171 -0.42 -9.08 10.45
CA THR A 171 0.05 -10.46 10.71
C THR A 171 1.14 -10.93 9.74
N LEU A 172 1.28 -10.27 8.60
CA LEU A 172 2.40 -10.43 7.67
C LEU A 172 3.60 -9.61 8.14
#